data_c72f09554b37397ccad0ee0190af386c
#
_entry.id   c72f09554b37397ccad0ee0190af386c
#
_cell.length_a   1.000
_cell.length_b   1.000
_cell.length_c   1.000
_cell.angle_alpha   90.00
_cell.angle_beta   90.00
_cell.angle_gamma   90.00
#
_symmetry.space_group_name_H-M   'P 1'
#
loop_
_entity.id
_entity.type
_entity.pdbx_description
1 polymer ?
#
loop_
_entity_poly.entity_id
_entity_poly.type
_entity_poly.pdbx_seq_one_letter_code
_entity_poly.pdbx_strand_id
1 'polypeptide(L)'
;MPSLLLVDDHPVVHVALEAALMKSSRPYRLQAAQDDVQALALLAEAAFSLVILDIGLPQVDGLQLLKKIRRHYPQQKILIYTAQEADVYARMAHAAGADGFVNKGSSLAELVQAIEQVLGGETSFPTAALAEEAPTADGGLLTPKELEVLGLLSQGLSNLQIADRLHISNKTVSTHKKNIQRKTGAGNLLELVAVFKELAP
;
A
#
# COMPACT_ATOMS: atom_id res chain seq x y z
N MET A 1 -2.20 -27.00 9.27
CA MET A 1 -1.37 -26.45 8.18
C MET A 1 -2.06 -25.21 7.66
N PRO A 2 -1.50 -24.00 7.87
CA PRO A 2 -2.13 -22.77 7.38
C PRO A 2 -2.22 -22.75 5.86
N SER A 3 -3.37 -22.29 5.34
CA SER A 3 -3.61 -22.10 3.91
C SER A 3 -3.39 -20.64 3.57
N LEU A 4 -2.52 -20.36 2.60
CA LEU A 4 -2.14 -19.03 2.13
C LEU A 4 -2.66 -18.83 0.71
N LEU A 5 -3.20 -17.66 0.42
CA LEU A 5 -3.54 -17.22 -0.94
C LEU A 5 -2.58 -16.11 -1.34
N LEU A 6 -1.80 -16.32 -2.40
CA LEU A 6 -1.00 -15.28 -3.04
C LEU A 6 -1.78 -14.71 -4.22
N VAL A 7 -1.96 -13.39 -4.25
CA VAL A 7 -2.57 -12.66 -5.37
C VAL A 7 -1.49 -11.79 -6.00
N ASP A 8 -0.92 -12.25 -7.12
CA ASP A 8 0.22 -11.64 -7.80
C ASP A 8 0.24 -12.09 -9.26
N ASP A 9 0.37 -11.17 -10.20
CA ASP A 9 0.42 -11.46 -11.63
C ASP A 9 1.82 -11.95 -12.11
N HIS A 10 2.81 -11.98 -11.21
CA HIS A 10 4.17 -12.44 -11.53
C HIS A 10 4.38 -13.90 -11.09
N PRO A 11 4.44 -14.88 -12.01
CA PRO A 11 4.61 -16.30 -11.66
C PRO A 11 5.89 -16.60 -10.87
N VAL A 12 6.95 -15.81 -11.11
CA VAL A 12 8.22 -15.96 -10.39
C VAL A 12 8.08 -15.71 -8.89
N VAL A 13 7.18 -14.82 -8.49
CA VAL A 13 6.92 -14.52 -7.08
C VAL A 13 6.31 -15.73 -6.38
N HIS A 14 5.40 -16.43 -7.05
CA HIS A 14 4.80 -17.66 -6.51
C HIS A 14 5.88 -18.73 -6.26
N VAL A 15 6.70 -19.01 -7.26
CA VAL A 15 7.78 -20.02 -7.15
C VAL A 15 8.79 -19.65 -6.05
N ALA A 16 9.16 -18.37 -5.97
CA ALA A 16 10.10 -17.88 -4.97
C ALA A 16 9.53 -17.99 -3.55
N LEU A 17 8.28 -17.62 -3.35
CA LEU A 17 7.60 -17.72 -2.05
C LEU A 17 7.41 -19.18 -1.65
N GLU A 18 7.00 -20.06 -2.56
CA GLU A 18 6.85 -21.48 -2.29
C GLU A 18 8.18 -22.10 -1.81
N ALA A 19 9.27 -21.81 -2.52
CA ALA A 19 10.61 -22.26 -2.14
C ALA A 19 11.07 -21.70 -0.77
N ALA A 20 10.69 -20.48 -0.43
CA ALA A 20 11.00 -19.88 0.87
C ALA A 20 10.18 -20.54 2.00
N LEU A 21 8.91 -20.81 1.77
CA LEU A 21 8.03 -21.47 2.73
C LEU A 21 8.41 -22.92 3.00
N MET A 22 8.97 -23.62 2.00
CA MET A 22 9.52 -24.98 2.18
C MET A 22 10.71 -25.04 3.16
N LYS A 23 11.43 -23.94 3.33
CA LYS A 23 12.56 -23.82 4.28
C LYS A 23 12.10 -23.43 5.70
N SER A 24 10.83 -23.05 5.86
CA SER A 24 10.27 -22.72 7.15
C SER A 24 10.08 -23.99 8.00
N SER A 25 10.17 -23.84 9.32
CA SER A 25 9.93 -24.93 10.29
C SER A 25 8.46 -25.38 10.32
N ARG A 26 7.54 -24.57 9.78
CA ARG A 26 6.10 -24.83 9.74
C ARG A 26 5.65 -25.13 8.30
N PRO A 27 4.88 -26.20 8.07
CA PRO A 27 4.35 -26.50 6.75
C PRO A 27 3.20 -25.54 6.39
N TYR A 28 3.20 -25.02 5.16
CA TYR A 28 2.17 -24.16 4.59
C TYR A 28 1.55 -24.80 3.33
N ARG A 29 0.31 -24.46 3.04
CA ARG A 29 -0.32 -24.72 1.75
C ARG A 29 -0.48 -23.39 1.03
N LEU A 30 0.17 -23.23 -0.12
CA LEU A 30 0.10 -22.03 -0.94
C LEU A 30 -0.79 -22.28 -2.16
N GLN A 31 -1.71 -21.36 -2.42
CA GLN A 31 -2.45 -21.23 -3.67
C GLN A 31 -2.20 -19.85 -4.25
N ALA A 32 -2.24 -19.72 -5.58
CA ALA A 32 -2.01 -18.46 -6.27
C ALA A 32 -3.19 -18.08 -7.14
N ALA A 33 -3.43 -16.76 -7.21
CA ALA A 33 -4.33 -16.10 -8.15
C ALA A 33 -3.53 -15.02 -8.88
N GLN A 34 -3.76 -14.85 -10.18
CA GLN A 34 -3.05 -13.86 -10.99
C GLN A 34 -3.84 -12.54 -11.13
N ASP A 35 -5.10 -12.53 -10.73
CA ASP A 35 -6.00 -11.40 -10.81
C ASP A 35 -7.04 -11.41 -9.68
N ASP A 36 -7.84 -10.36 -9.63
CA ASP A 36 -8.89 -10.18 -8.63
C ASP A 36 -10.05 -11.18 -8.80
N VAL A 37 -10.36 -11.59 -10.02
CA VAL A 37 -11.46 -12.51 -10.32
C VAL A 37 -11.12 -13.89 -9.76
N GLN A 38 -9.93 -14.39 -10.05
CA GLN A 38 -9.43 -15.66 -9.50
C GLN A 38 -9.31 -15.60 -7.97
N ALA A 39 -8.79 -14.49 -7.42
CA ALA A 39 -8.67 -14.32 -5.98
C ALA A 39 -10.01 -14.40 -5.27
N LEU A 40 -11.03 -13.71 -5.79
CA LEU A 40 -12.36 -13.70 -5.21
C LEU A 40 -13.07 -15.05 -5.37
N ALA A 41 -12.88 -15.77 -6.49
CA ALA A 41 -13.39 -17.10 -6.69
C ALA A 41 -12.82 -18.08 -5.66
N LEU A 42 -11.49 -18.07 -5.47
CA LEU A 42 -10.81 -18.91 -4.47
C LEU A 42 -11.27 -18.60 -3.04
N LEU A 43 -11.46 -17.32 -2.71
CA LEU A 43 -11.95 -16.90 -1.39
C LEU A 43 -13.41 -17.32 -1.14
N ALA A 44 -14.21 -17.48 -2.20
CA ALA A 44 -15.58 -17.98 -2.09
C ALA A 44 -15.63 -19.51 -1.92
N GLU A 45 -14.65 -20.24 -2.48
CA GLU A 45 -14.59 -21.70 -2.44
C GLU A 45 -13.91 -22.27 -1.20
N ALA A 46 -12.93 -21.53 -0.62
CA ALA A 46 -12.13 -22.04 0.47
C ALA A 46 -11.77 -20.93 1.49
N ALA A 47 -11.58 -21.35 2.74
CA ALA A 47 -11.05 -20.48 3.79
C ALA A 47 -9.51 -20.44 3.74
N PHE A 48 -8.96 -19.23 3.75
CA PHE A 48 -7.51 -18.99 3.84
C PHE A 48 -7.14 -18.39 5.20
N SER A 49 -6.02 -18.84 5.74
CA SER A 49 -5.46 -18.30 6.98
C SER A 49 -4.87 -16.90 6.78
N LEU A 50 -4.38 -16.61 5.57
CA LEU A 50 -3.79 -15.33 5.18
C LEU A 50 -3.91 -15.14 3.67
N VAL A 51 -4.23 -13.93 3.25
CA VAL A 51 -4.09 -13.44 1.87
C VAL A 51 -2.84 -12.58 1.77
N ILE A 52 -1.96 -12.89 0.84
CA ILE A 52 -0.78 -12.08 0.47
C ILE A 52 -1.16 -11.40 -0.84
N LEU A 53 -1.25 -10.07 -0.83
CA LEU A 53 -1.82 -9.30 -1.93
C LEU A 53 -0.82 -8.31 -2.51
N ASP A 54 -0.55 -8.42 -3.81
CA ASP A 54 0.08 -7.33 -4.56
C ASP A 54 -0.98 -6.26 -4.89
N ILE A 55 -0.68 -5.01 -4.52
CA ILE A 55 -1.51 -3.86 -4.89
C ILE A 55 -1.11 -3.24 -6.23
N GLY A 56 -0.04 -3.75 -6.86
CA GLY A 56 0.46 -3.31 -8.17
C GLY A 56 -0.14 -4.06 -9.36
N LEU A 57 -1.23 -4.77 -9.20
CA LEU A 57 -1.88 -5.55 -10.28
C LEU A 57 -2.21 -4.66 -11.50
N PRO A 58 -1.99 -5.14 -12.74
CA PRO A 58 -2.01 -4.28 -13.92
C PRO A 58 -3.39 -3.74 -14.31
N GLN A 59 -4.47 -4.44 -13.96
CA GLN A 59 -5.83 -4.11 -14.40
C GLN A 59 -6.75 -3.66 -13.27
N VAL A 60 -6.29 -3.75 -12.01
CA VAL A 60 -7.10 -3.50 -10.81
C VAL A 60 -6.34 -2.64 -9.83
N ASP A 61 -7.02 -1.67 -9.24
CA ASP A 61 -6.52 -0.99 -8.04
C ASP A 61 -6.53 -1.99 -6.85
N GLY A 62 -5.35 -2.51 -6.49
CA GLY A 62 -5.22 -3.49 -5.43
C GLY A 62 -5.68 -3.00 -4.05
N LEU A 63 -5.69 -1.68 -3.79
CA LEU A 63 -6.27 -1.12 -2.58
C LEU A 63 -7.81 -1.22 -2.60
N GLN A 64 -8.45 -1.15 -3.77
CA GLN A 64 -9.88 -1.39 -3.90
C GLN A 64 -10.20 -2.88 -3.70
N LEU A 65 -9.34 -3.76 -4.21
CA LEU A 65 -9.46 -5.20 -3.96
C LEU A 65 -9.32 -5.52 -2.47
N LEU A 66 -8.34 -4.93 -1.78
CA LEU A 66 -8.20 -5.03 -0.33
C LEU A 66 -9.49 -4.64 0.40
N LYS A 67 -10.07 -3.47 0.09
CA LYS A 67 -11.32 -3.00 0.68
C LYS A 67 -12.49 -3.94 0.38
N LYS A 68 -12.54 -4.50 -0.84
CA LYS A 68 -13.57 -5.46 -1.25
C LYS A 68 -13.45 -6.76 -0.45
N ILE A 69 -12.23 -7.30 -0.29
CA ILE A 69 -11.98 -8.49 0.54
C ILE A 69 -12.38 -8.19 1.98
N ARG A 70 -11.94 -7.07 2.56
CA ARG A 70 -12.24 -6.70 3.94
C ARG A 70 -13.75 -6.55 4.20
N ARG A 71 -14.51 -6.03 3.23
CA ARG A 71 -15.98 -5.91 3.33
C ARG A 71 -16.67 -7.26 3.39
N HIS A 72 -16.26 -8.22 2.54
CA HIS A 72 -16.92 -9.55 2.45
C HIS A 72 -16.37 -10.52 3.50
N TYR A 73 -15.12 -10.37 3.88
CA TYR A 73 -14.40 -11.23 4.83
C TYR A 73 -13.72 -10.38 5.92
N PRO A 74 -14.49 -9.84 6.89
CA PRO A 74 -13.96 -8.87 7.89
C PRO A 74 -12.81 -9.41 8.73
N GLN A 75 -12.77 -10.72 8.99
CA GLN A 75 -11.75 -11.38 9.81
C GLN A 75 -10.58 -11.97 9.00
N GLN A 76 -10.61 -11.83 7.66
CA GLN A 76 -9.54 -12.33 6.82
C GLN A 76 -8.24 -11.57 7.09
N LYS A 77 -7.16 -12.28 7.42
CA LYS A 77 -5.84 -11.68 7.53
C LYS A 77 -5.29 -11.35 6.15
N ILE A 78 -4.75 -10.14 6.00
CA ILE A 78 -4.27 -9.63 4.70
C ILE A 78 -2.92 -8.97 4.89
N LEU A 79 -1.89 -9.52 4.21
CA LEU A 79 -0.54 -8.97 4.12
C LEU A 79 -0.32 -8.39 2.72
N ILE A 80 0.03 -7.14 2.63
CA ILE A 80 0.40 -6.52 1.36
C ILE A 80 1.85 -6.87 1.04
N TYR A 81 2.09 -7.35 -0.20
CA TYR A 81 3.43 -7.63 -0.72
C TYR A 81 3.57 -7.03 -2.12
N THR A 82 4.24 -5.88 -2.22
CA THR A 82 4.22 -5.06 -3.44
C THR A 82 5.54 -4.35 -3.70
N ALA A 83 5.80 -4.02 -4.97
CA ALA A 83 6.93 -3.16 -5.37
C ALA A 83 6.65 -1.66 -5.17
N GLN A 84 5.46 -1.26 -4.72
CA GLN A 84 5.12 0.13 -4.48
C GLN A 84 5.86 0.68 -3.26
N GLU A 85 6.09 2.00 -3.22
CA GLU A 85 6.84 2.69 -2.17
C GLU A 85 6.19 2.50 -0.78
N ALA A 86 6.96 1.97 0.16
CA ALA A 86 6.47 1.64 1.50
C ALA A 86 5.97 2.87 2.27
N ASP A 87 6.67 4.01 2.17
CA ASP A 87 6.34 5.25 2.90
C ASP A 87 4.94 5.79 2.60
N VAL A 88 4.45 5.53 1.39
CA VAL A 88 3.12 5.97 0.95
C VAL A 88 2.09 4.86 1.13
N TYR A 89 2.40 3.68 0.58
CA TYR A 89 1.40 2.63 0.45
C TYR A 89 1.19 1.82 1.73
N ALA A 90 2.16 1.73 2.65
CA ALA A 90 1.96 1.03 3.92
C ALA A 90 0.89 1.73 4.78
N ARG A 91 0.88 3.07 4.83
CA ARG A 91 -0.16 3.84 5.52
C ARG A 91 -1.54 3.67 4.87
N MET A 92 -1.59 3.70 3.53
CA MET A 92 -2.84 3.50 2.80
C MET A 92 -3.40 2.09 3.00
N ALA A 93 -2.53 1.08 3.00
CA ALA A 93 -2.89 -0.31 3.25
C ALA A 93 -3.40 -0.50 4.69
N HIS A 94 -2.70 0.06 5.67
CA HIS A 94 -3.13 0.04 7.08
C HIS A 94 -4.51 0.70 7.25
N ALA A 95 -4.71 1.90 6.70
CA ALA A 95 -6.00 2.60 6.74
C ALA A 95 -7.12 1.84 5.99
N ALA A 96 -6.78 1.02 4.99
CA ALA A 96 -7.72 0.17 4.28
C ALA A 96 -7.98 -1.19 4.98
N GLY A 97 -7.31 -1.43 6.12
CA GLY A 97 -7.51 -2.60 6.96
C GLY A 97 -6.59 -3.78 6.64
N ALA A 98 -5.42 -3.56 6.05
CA ALA A 98 -4.39 -4.60 5.96
C ALA A 98 -3.80 -4.87 7.35
N ASP A 99 -3.33 -6.09 7.57
CA ASP A 99 -2.68 -6.52 8.82
C ASP A 99 -1.14 -6.40 8.74
N GLY A 100 -0.60 -6.19 7.54
CA GLY A 100 0.83 -5.96 7.34
C GLY A 100 1.18 -5.47 5.95
N PHE A 101 2.44 -5.06 5.79
CA PHE A 101 3.01 -4.56 4.54
C PHE A 101 4.48 -4.95 4.43
N VAL A 102 4.84 -5.58 3.31
CA VAL A 102 6.23 -5.90 2.94
C VAL A 102 6.50 -5.40 1.52
N ASN A 103 7.63 -4.72 1.32
CA ASN A 103 8.04 -4.32 -0.02
C ASN A 103 8.69 -5.50 -0.76
N LYS A 104 8.43 -5.67 -2.07
CA LYS A 104 9.07 -6.72 -2.90
C LYS A 104 10.58 -6.55 -3.03
N GLY A 105 11.14 -5.39 -2.69
CA GLY A 105 12.57 -5.17 -2.56
C GLY A 105 13.20 -5.75 -1.29
N SER A 106 12.40 -6.12 -0.30
CA SER A 106 12.85 -6.81 0.91
C SER A 106 13.19 -8.28 0.63
N SER A 107 13.91 -8.89 1.55
CA SER A 107 14.25 -10.31 1.44
C SER A 107 13.02 -11.21 1.61
N LEU A 108 13.05 -12.40 0.99
CA LEU A 108 12.00 -13.41 1.22
C LEU A 108 11.94 -13.88 2.67
N ALA A 109 13.04 -13.79 3.41
CA ALA A 109 13.07 -14.11 4.83
C ALA A 109 12.21 -13.13 5.65
N GLU A 110 12.28 -11.82 5.32
CA GLU A 110 11.41 -10.80 5.93
C GLU A 110 9.93 -11.03 5.57
N LEU A 111 9.63 -11.45 4.33
CA LEU A 111 8.27 -11.81 3.96
C LEU A 111 7.75 -13.01 4.77
N VAL A 112 8.55 -14.05 4.94
CA VAL A 112 8.17 -15.24 5.75
C VAL A 112 7.96 -14.83 7.22
N GLN A 113 8.83 -13.99 7.77
CA GLN A 113 8.67 -13.46 9.12
C GLN A 113 7.38 -12.68 9.28
N ALA A 114 7.05 -11.79 8.33
CA ALA A 114 5.81 -11.03 8.33
C ALA A 114 4.57 -11.95 8.24
N ILE A 115 4.64 -13.01 7.43
CA ILE A 115 3.58 -14.04 7.35
C ILE A 115 3.35 -14.67 8.73
N GLU A 116 4.42 -15.04 9.43
CA GLU A 116 4.34 -15.67 10.77
C GLU A 116 3.76 -14.70 11.81
N GLN A 117 4.18 -13.44 11.82
CA GLN A 117 3.66 -12.39 12.69
C GLN A 117 2.15 -12.19 12.49
N VAL A 118 1.72 -11.99 11.25
CA VAL A 118 0.31 -11.78 10.93
C VAL A 118 -0.52 -13.01 11.26
N LEU A 119 -0.03 -14.21 10.98
CA LEU A 119 -0.70 -15.45 11.40
C LEU A 119 -0.80 -15.57 12.92
N GLY A 120 0.20 -15.07 13.65
CA GLY A 120 0.20 -14.98 15.12
C GLY A 120 -0.81 -13.96 15.69
N GLY A 121 -1.36 -13.09 14.84
CA GLY A 121 -2.30 -12.04 15.26
C GLY A 121 -1.63 -10.69 15.53
N GLU A 122 -0.36 -10.56 15.19
CA GLU A 122 0.39 -9.31 15.26
C GLU A 122 0.25 -8.54 13.94
N THR A 123 0.43 -7.23 13.98
CA THR A 123 0.57 -6.41 12.76
C THR A 123 2.02 -6.36 12.33
N SER A 124 2.28 -6.38 11.01
CA SER A 124 3.63 -6.33 10.45
C SER A 124 3.75 -5.19 9.44
N PHE A 125 4.11 -4.01 9.92
CA PHE A 125 4.34 -2.81 9.09
C PHE A 125 5.74 -2.25 9.33
N PRO A 126 6.36 -1.59 8.33
CA PRO A 126 7.60 -0.84 8.54
C PRO A 126 7.42 0.19 9.65
N THR A 127 8.32 0.21 10.64
CA THR A 127 8.24 1.10 11.81
C THR A 127 8.18 2.58 11.39
N ALA A 128 8.91 2.98 10.34
CA ALA A 128 8.88 4.32 9.79
C ALA A 128 7.51 4.70 9.20
N ALA A 129 6.78 3.74 8.65
CA ALA A 129 5.46 3.99 8.06
C ALA A 129 4.36 4.24 9.10
N LEU A 130 4.53 3.75 10.33
CA LEU A 130 3.59 3.92 11.44
C LEU A 130 4.02 5.01 12.44
N ALA A 131 5.31 5.40 12.43
CA ALA A 131 5.90 6.28 13.43
C ALA A 131 5.64 7.77 13.20
N GLU A 132 5.18 8.17 12.02
CA GLU A 132 4.82 9.56 11.74
C GLU A 132 3.30 9.72 11.63
N GLU A 133 2.77 10.30 12.70
CA GLU A 133 1.41 10.82 12.87
C GLU A 133 0.28 9.79 12.79
N ALA A 134 -0.27 9.49 13.97
CA ALA A 134 -1.68 9.17 14.10
C ALA A 134 -2.47 10.04 13.11
N PRO A 135 -3.51 9.50 12.43
CA PRO A 135 -4.38 10.37 11.67
C PRO A 135 -4.90 11.41 12.66
N THR A 136 -4.37 12.60 12.59
CA THR A 136 -5.04 13.72 13.19
C THR A 136 -6.37 13.77 12.45
N ALA A 137 -7.40 13.25 13.10
CA ALA A 137 -8.77 13.59 12.85
C ALA A 137 -8.92 15.07 13.22
N ASP A 138 -8.13 15.90 12.53
CA ASP A 138 -8.25 17.33 12.63
C ASP A 138 -7.85 17.98 11.32
N GLY A 139 -8.74 18.80 10.85
CA GLY A 139 -8.71 19.37 9.51
C GLY A 139 -7.43 20.12 9.20
N GLY A 140 -6.86 19.84 8.06
CA GLY A 140 -6.34 20.90 7.24
C GLY A 140 -4.85 21.11 7.24
N LEU A 141 -3.99 20.52 8.09
CA LEU A 141 -2.57 20.79 8.04
C LEU A 141 -1.86 19.89 6.99
N LEU A 142 -1.17 20.55 6.06
CA LEU A 142 -0.33 19.88 5.07
C LEU A 142 0.97 19.38 5.72
N THR A 143 1.41 18.18 5.36
CA THR A 143 2.72 17.69 5.77
C THR A 143 3.84 18.53 5.15
N PRO A 144 5.07 18.54 5.73
CA PRO A 144 6.22 19.25 5.14
C PRO A 144 6.45 18.89 3.66
N LYS A 145 6.26 17.62 3.29
CA LYS A 145 6.42 17.17 1.90
C LYS A 145 5.28 17.64 1.00
N GLU A 146 4.06 17.68 1.51
CA GLU A 146 2.91 18.25 0.79
C GLU A 146 3.07 19.76 0.61
N LEU A 147 3.60 20.49 1.60
CA LEU A 147 3.93 21.92 1.47
C LEU A 147 5.01 22.15 0.43
N GLU A 148 6.06 21.33 0.40
CA GLU A 148 7.11 21.40 -0.61
C GLU A 148 6.56 21.18 -2.03
N VAL A 149 5.75 20.12 -2.22
CA VAL A 149 5.08 19.86 -3.49
C VAL A 149 4.13 20.99 -3.88
N LEU A 150 3.35 21.51 -2.93
CA LEU A 150 2.45 22.63 -3.14
C LEU A 150 3.20 23.92 -3.56
N GLY A 151 4.34 24.20 -2.91
CA GLY A 151 5.22 25.31 -3.27
C GLY A 151 5.75 25.22 -4.70
N LEU A 152 6.14 24.02 -5.15
CA LEU A 152 6.59 23.80 -6.53
C LEU A 152 5.45 23.87 -7.55
N LEU A 153 4.26 23.37 -7.19
CA LEU A 153 3.04 23.52 -8.00
C LEU A 153 2.65 25.00 -8.16
N SER A 154 2.80 25.82 -7.11
CA SER A 154 2.51 27.25 -7.13
C SER A 154 3.46 28.04 -8.02
N GLN A 155 4.68 27.54 -8.25
CA GLN A 155 5.67 28.07 -9.19
C GLN A 155 5.37 27.65 -10.63
N GLY A 156 4.33 26.87 -10.88
CA GLY A 156 3.93 26.44 -12.22
C GLY A 156 4.70 25.21 -12.74
N LEU A 157 5.45 24.50 -11.89
CA LEU A 157 6.16 23.30 -12.31
C LEU A 157 5.16 22.17 -12.61
N SER A 158 5.44 21.42 -13.69
CA SER A 158 4.71 20.20 -14.00
C SER A 158 5.05 19.05 -13.03
N ASN A 159 4.18 18.06 -12.94
CA ASN A 159 4.44 16.89 -12.09
C ASN A 159 5.77 16.19 -12.43
N LEU A 160 6.18 16.16 -13.70
CA LEU A 160 7.46 15.61 -14.14
C LEU A 160 8.65 16.42 -13.59
N GLN A 161 8.59 17.74 -13.72
CA GLN A 161 9.64 18.63 -13.20
C GLN A 161 9.75 18.56 -11.67
N ILE A 162 8.63 18.42 -10.98
CA ILE A 162 8.60 18.23 -9.53
C ILE A 162 9.21 16.87 -9.16
N ALA A 163 8.86 15.82 -9.89
CA ALA A 163 9.39 14.47 -9.69
C ALA A 163 10.92 14.45 -9.82
N ASP A 164 11.46 15.07 -10.88
CA ASP A 164 12.90 15.19 -11.10
C ASP A 164 13.58 16.00 -9.99
N ARG A 165 12.99 17.12 -9.59
CA ARG A 165 13.56 18.02 -8.57
C ARG A 165 13.58 17.42 -7.18
N LEU A 166 12.58 16.62 -6.83
CA LEU A 166 12.44 15.99 -5.53
C LEU A 166 12.98 14.55 -5.48
N HIS A 167 13.50 14.05 -6.62
CA HIS A 167 13.98 12.68 -6.79
C HIS A 167 12.92 11.61 -6.42
N ILE A 168 11.67 11.86 -6.80
CA ILE A 168 10.54 10.95 -6.58
C ILE A 168 9.83 10.63 -7.91
N SER A 169 8.94 9.63 -7.91
CA SER A 169 8.21 9.29 -9.12
C SER A 169 7.13 10.33 -9.46
N ASN A 170 6.79 10.48 -10.77
CA ASN A 170 5.66 11.29 -11.20
C ASN A 170 4.34 10.84 -10.54
N LYS A 171 4.19 9.54 -10.30
CA LYS A 171 3.05 8.95 -9.60
C LYS A 171 2.99 9.42 -8.14
N THR A 172 4.14 9.49 -7.47
CA THR A 172 4.26 10.01 -6.09
C THR A 172 3.83 11.48 -6.01
N VAL A 173 4.28 12.32 -6.95
CA VAL A 173 3.83 13.71 -7.04
C VAL A 173 2.32 13.81 -7.22
N SER A 174 1.74 12.97 -8.10
CA SER A 174 0.29 12.92 -8.31
C SER A 174 -0.47 12.52 -7.04
N THR A 175 0.09 11.63 -6.24
CA THR A 175 -0.49 11.21 -4.94
C THR A 175 -0.46 12.37 -3.94
N HIS A 176 0.69 13.06 -3.80
CA HIS A 176 0.76 14.25 -2.95
C HIS A 176 -0.25 15.32 -3.38
N LYS A 177 -0.36 15.59 -4.69
CA LYS A 177 -1.33 16.54 -5.22
C LYS A 177 -2.77 16.18 -4.83
N LYS A 178 -3.18 14.92 -4.96
CA LYS A 178 -4.50 14.44 -4.53
C LYS A 178 -4.72 14.60 -3.02
N ASN A 179 -3.71 14.32 -2.21
CA ASN A 179 -3.79 14.49 -0.76
C ASN A 179 -3.92 15.96 -0.36
N ILE A 180 -3.16 16.85 -1.00
CA ILE A 180 -3.25 18.30 -0.80
C ILE A 180 -4.67 18.78 -1.16
N GLN A 181 -5.20 18.41 -2.33
CA GLN A 181 -6.56 18.74 -2.73
C GLN A 181 -7.61 18.28 -1.72
N ARG A 182 -7.50 17.06 -1.24
CA ARG A 182 -8.40 16.50 -0.22
C ARG A 182 -8.32 17.24 1.11
N LYS A 183 -7.12 17.64 1.55
CA LYS A 183 -6.90 18.35 2.84
C LYS A 183 -7.30 19.81 2.77
N THR A 184 -7.11 20.46 1.63
CA THR A 184 -7.38 21.89 1.43
C THR A 184 -8.76 22.18 0.84
N GLY A 185 -9.44 21.17 0.29
CA GLY A 185 -10.68 21.33 -0.47
C GLY A 185 -10.49 21.94 -1.86
N ALA A 186 -9.26 22.24 -2.28
CA ALA A 186 -8.96 22.87 -3.57
C ALA A 186 -9.25 21.90 -4.74
N GLY A 187 -10.13 22.28 -5.64
CA GLY A 187 -10.53 21.49 -6.80
C GLY A 187 -9.61 21.62 -8.02
N ASN A 188 -8.81 22.68 -8.08
CA ASN A 188 -7.96 22.99 -9.21
C ASN A 188 -6.63 23.66 -8.82
N LEU A 189 -5.73 23.86 -9.80
CA LEU A 189 -4.39 24.41 -9.57
C LEU A 189 -4.44 25.86 -9.04
N LEU A 190 -5.38 26.67 -9.51
CA LEU A 190 -5.50 28.07 -9.08
C LEU A 190 -5.89 28.17 -7.60
N GLU A 191 -6.80 27.32 -7.14
CA GLU A 191 -7.18 27.22 -5.74
C GLU A 191 -6.02 26.70 -4.86
N LEU A 192 -5.22 25.74 -5.37
CA LEU A 192 -4.01 25.29 -4.69
C LEU A 192 -2.97 26.41 -4.52
N VAL A 193 -2.80 27.26 -5.55
CA VAL A 193 -1.92 28.44 -5.48
C VAL A 193 -2.42 29.45 -4.46
N ALA A 194 -3.73 29.67 -4.38
CA ALA A 194 -4.33 30.55 -3.38
C ALA A 194 -4.08 30.04 -1.96
N VAL A 195 -4.31 28.76 -1.71
CA VAL A 195 -4.01 28.10 -0.42
C VAL A 195 -2.53 28.26 -0.04
N PHE A 196 -1.62 28.10 -0.99
CA PHE A 196 -0.19 28.27 -0.71
C PHE A 196 0.14 29.71 -0.26
N LYS A 197 -0.47 30.70 -0.89
CA LYS A 197 -0.26 32.14 -0.52
C LYS A 197 -0.81 32.47 0.87
N GLU A 198 -1.82 31.77 1.34
CA GLU A 198 -2.37 31.92 2.68
C GLU A 198 -1.53 31.22 3.76
N LEU A 199 -0.83 30.15 3.37
CA LEU A 199 0.03 29.35 4.28
C LEU A 199 1.49 29.80 4.29
N ALA A 200 1.94 30.54 3.26
CA ALA A 200 3.28 31.09 3.21
C ALA A 200 3.36 32.36 4.08
N PRO A 201 4.36 32.43 5.03
CA PRO A 201 4.54 33.58 5.91
C PRO A 201 4.93 34.85 5.14
#